data_5f1c1204182cbc0ea1f9d866a6ec7f26
#
_entry.id   5f1c1204182cbc0ea1f9d866a6ec7f26
#
_cell.length_a   1.000
_cell.length_b   1.000
_cell.length_c   1.000
_cell.angle_alpha   90.00
_cell.angle_beta   90.00
_cell.angle_gamma   90.00
#
_symmetry.space_group_name_H-M   'P 1'
#
loop_
_entity.id
_entity.type
_entity.pdbx_description
1 polymer ?
#
loop_
_entity_poly.entity_id
_entity_poly.type
_entity_poly.pdbx_seq_one_letter_code
_entity_poly.pdbx_strand_id
1 'polypeptide(L)'
;MARAPFEIAGVEVKAGTRETVEVPVAKLYTHTPLHIPVEVVHGRRDGPVLMVCGAIHGDEINGVEIVRRVLKNSALRHLRGTLVAVPIVNIFGFVQRTRYLPDRGDLNRCFPGSESGSLGGRIAYLLRTQIMESVTHIIDLHTGAIHRFNLPQIRAELKNPETSRMAEAFGAPIIINAGLREGSLRAYADS
;
A
#
# COMPACT_ATOMS: atom_id res chain seq x y z
N MET A 1 -12.17 22.20 -17.33
CA MET A 1 -10.90 21.69 -17.87
C MET A 1 -10.78 20.21 -17.52
N ALA A 2 -10.13 19.40 -18.34
CA ALA A 2 -9.82 18.02 -17.98
C ALA A 2 -8.78 18.02 -16.85
N ARG A 3 -8.91 17.09 -15.91
CA ARG A 3 -7.92 16.90 -14.82
C ARG A 3 -6.56 16.51 -15.42
N ALA A 4 -5.47 17.04 -14.85
CA ALA A 4 -4.11 16.69 -15.28
C ALA A 4 -3.83 15.19 -15.11
N PRO A 5 -2.96 14.58 -15.92
CA PRO A 5 -2.50 13.22 -15.68
C PRO A 5 -1.89 13.07 -14.28
N PHE A 6 -1.99 11.88 -13.73
CA PHE A 6 -1.34 11.50 -12.48
C PHE A 6 -0.04 10.78 -12.78
N GLU A 7 1.06 11.29 -12.23
CA GLU A 7 2.38 10.68 -12.40
C GLU A 7 2.74 9.80 -11.20
N ILE A 8 3.18 8.57 -11.47
CA ILE A 8 3.66 7.62 -10.47
C ILE A 8 4.72 6.69 -11.08
N ALA A 9 5.84 6.52 -10.41
CA ALA A 9 6.96 5.69 -10.88
C ALA A 9 7.37 5.98 -12.34
N GLY A 10 7.33 7.25 -12.77
CA GLY A 10 7.66 7.69 -14.12
C GLY A 10 6.59 7.37 -15.18
N VAL A 11 5.40 6.92 -14.78
CA VAL A 11 4.27 6.63 -15.68
C VAL A 11 3.17 7.66 -15.51
N GLU A 12 2.70 8.25 -16.61
CA GLU A 12 1.54 9.15 -16.64
C GLU A 12 0.23 8.37 -16.84
N VAL A 13 -0.70 8.51 -15.89
CA VAL A 13 -2.03 7.93 -15.95
C VAL A 13 -3.07 9.01 -16.26
N LYS A 14 -3.77 8.91 -17.39
CA LYS A 14 -4.76 9.91 -17.83
C LYS A 14 -6.00 9.91 -16.96
N ALA A 15 -6.61 11.09 -16.78
CA ALA A 15 -7.87 11.22 -16.04
C ALA A 15 -8.99 10.38 -16.66
N GLY A 16 -9.66 9.60 -15.83
CA GLY A 16 -10.74 8.69 -16.23
C GLY A 16 -10.25 7.35 -16.76
N THR A 17 -8.96 7.01 -16.60
CA THR A 17 -8.38 5.71 -17.01
C THR A 17 -7.91 4.91 -15.80
N ARG A 18 -7.59 3.65 -16.07
CA ARG A 18 -6.93 2.73 -15.17
C ARG A 18 -5.71 2.13 -15.86
N GLU A 19 -4.59 2.10 -15.16
CA GLU A 19 -3.33 1.54 -15.66
C GLU A 19 -2.69 0.64 -14.60
N THR A 20 -1.96 -0.37 -15.05
CA THR A 20 -1.09 -1.18 -14.20
C THR A 20 0.34 -0.67 -14.39
N VAL A 21 0.94 -0.20 -13.31
CA VAL A 21 2.32 0.29 -13.27
C VAL A 21 3.18 -0.77 -12.60
N GLU A 22 4.22 -1.22 -13.26
CA GLU A 22 5.17 -2.21 -12.72
C GLU A 22 6.38 -1.50 -12.12
N VAL A 23 6.47 -1.51 -10.78
CA VAL A 23 7.60 -0.89 -10.06
C VAL A 23 8.72 -1.92 -9.90
N PRO A 24 9.89 -1.75 -10.53
CA PRO A 24 10.97 -2.72 -10.50
C PRO A 24 11.63 -2.77 -9.11
N VAL A 25 11.69 -3.96 -8.51
CA VAL A 25 12.25 -4.19 -7.15
C VAL A 25 13.62 -4.83 -7.21
N ALA A 26 13.74 -5.88 -8.01
CA ALA A 26 14.96 -6.68 -8.07
C ALA A 26 15.01 -7.47 -9.39
N LYS A 27 16.16 -8.07 -9.63
CA LYS A 27 16.35 -9.06 -10.69
C LYS A 27 16.91 -10.33 -10.06
N LEU A 28 16.25 -11.46 -10.34
CA LEU A 28 16.73 -12.76 -9.88
C LEU A 28 18.03 -13.16 -10.62
N TYR A 29 18.76 -14.11 -10.07
CA TYR A 29 19.94 -14.67 -10.76
C TYR A 29 19.60 -15.35 -12.10
N THR A 30 18.33 -15.76 -12.28
CA THR A 30 17.79 -16.25 -13.56
C THR A 30 17.55 -15.12 -14.58
N HIS A 31 17.93 -13.89 -14.25
CA HIS A 31 17.63 -12.67 -15.01
C HIS A 31 16.15 -12.30 -15.11
N THR A 32 15.27 -12.99 -14.41
CA THR A 32 13.85 -12.64 -14.33
C THR A 32 13.65 -11.39 -13.47
N PRO A 33 13.03 -10.34 -13.99
CA PRO A 33 12.74 -9.14 -13.21
C PRO A 33 11.61 -9.43 -12.21
N LEU A 34 11.69 -8.82 -11.04
CA LEU A 34 10.63 -8.79 -10.04
C LEU A 34 10.08 -7.38 -9.93
N HIS A 35 8.78 -7.23 -10.07
CA HIS A 35 8.07 -5.96 -10.00
C HIS A 35 6.98 -6.01 -8.92
N ILE A 36 6.74 -4.89 -8.26
CA ILE A 36 5.52 -4.67 -7.48
C ILE A 36 4.46 -4.14 -8.43
N PRO A 37 3.34 -4.88 -8.64
CA PRO A 37 2.25 -4.38 -9.46
C PRO A 37 1.46 -3.32 -8.70
N VAL A 38 1.31 -2.15 -9.32
CA VAL A 38 0.54 -1.02 -8.79
C VAL A 38 -0.60 -0.72 -9.75
N GLU A 39 -1.83 -0.92 -9.30
CA GLU A 39 -3.02 -0.58 -10.07
C GLU A 39 -3.45 0.85 -9.75
N VAL A 40 -3.47 1.70 -10.75
CA VAL A 40 -3.85 3.11 -10.60
C VAL A 40 -5.19 3.35 -11.28
N VAL A 41 -6.17 3.81 -10.52
CA VAL A 41 -7.46 4.28 -11.04
C VAL A 41 -7.52 5.79 -10.86
N HIS A 42 -7.35 6.56 -11.93
CA HIS A 42 -7.33 8.01 -11.89
C HIS A 42 -8.69 8.59 -12.28
N GLY A 43 -9.44 9.09 -11.29
CA GLY A 43 -10.76 9.65 -11.49
C GLY A 43 -10.76 10.94 -12.33
N ARG A 44 -11.89 11.25 -12.94
CA ARG A 44 -12.07 12.50 -13.76
C ARG A 44 -12.20 13.77 -12.93
N ARG A 45 -12.52 13.65 -11.64
CA ARG A 45 -12.75 14.77 -10.71
C ARG A 45 -11.66 14.82 -9.67
N ASP A 46 -11.28 16.03 -9.26
CA ASP A 46 -10.29 16.23 -8.22
C ASP A 46 -10.71 15.64 -6.87
N GLY A 47 -9.74 15.24 -6.10
CA GLY A 47 -9.89 14.64 -4.79
C GLY A 47 -8.56 14.06 -4.30
N PRO A 48 -8.56 13.40 -3.14
CA PRO A 48 -7.35 12.83 -2.55
C PRO A 48 -6.74 11.72 -3.40
N VAL A 49 -5.48 11.42 -3.14
CA VAL A 49 -4.78 10.24 -3.65
C VAL A 49 -4.71 9.22 -2.53
N LEU A 50 -5.52 8.17 -2.62
CA LEU A 50 -5.60 7.11 -1.62
C LEU A 50 -4.79 5.89 -2.07
N MET A 51 -3.78 5.51 -1.30
CA MET A 51 -3.13 4.21 -1.44
C MET A 51 -3.85 3.17 -0.58
N VAL A 52 -4.14 2.02 -1.18
CA VAL A 52 -4.61 0.83 -0.46
C VAL A 52 -3.64 -0.30 -0.75
N CYS A 53 -2.97 -0.80 0.28
CA CYS A 53 -1.99 -1.85 0.12
C CYS A 53 -2.30 -3.07 0.98
N GLY A 54 -1.72 -4.21 0.60
CA GLY A 54 -1.82 -5.46 1.32
C GLY A 54 -0.53 -6.26 1.25
N ALA A 55 -0.47 -7.33 2.00
CA ALA A 55 0.66 -8.25 2.04
C ALA A 55 2.03 -7.57 2.23
N ILE A 56 2.11 -6.53 3.09
CA ILE A 56 3.40 -6.05 3.61
C ILE A 56 4.08 -7.15 4.44
N HIS A 57 3.28 -8.03 5.04
CA HIS A 57 3.66 -9.34 5.52
C HIS A 57 3.11 -10.38 4.55
N GLY A 58 3.97 -11.20 3.98
CA GLY A 58 3.60 -12.06 2.85
C GLY A 58 2.62 -13.19 3.18
N ASP A 59 2.46 -13.56 4.45
CA ASP A 59 1.47 -14.55 4.93
C ASP A 59 0.08 -13.95 5.20
N GLU A 60 -0.06 -12.61 5.19
CA GLU A 60 -1.32 -11.90 5.47
C GLU A 60 -2.09 -11.62 4.17
N ILE A 61 -2.64 -12.67 3.57
CA ILE A 61 -3.14 -12.65 2.18
C ILE A 61 -4.56 -12.09 1.97
N ASN A 62 -5.37 -11.92 3.03
CA ASN A 62 -6.75 -11.42 2.86
C ASN A 62 -6.78 -10.01 2.26
N GLY A 63 -5.78 -9.17 2.59
CA GLY A 63 -5.64 -7.84 2.00
C GLY A 63 -5.55 -7.87 0.48
N VAL A 64 -4.87 -8.86 -0.09
CA VAL A 64 -4.75 -9.05 -1.55
C VAL A 64 -6.12 -9.27 -2.19
N GLU A 65 -6.96 -10.12 -1.58
CA GLU A 65 -8.31 -10.39 -2.08
C GLU A 65 -9.24 -9.19 -1.89
N ILE A 66 -9.10 -8.44 -0.79
CA ILE A 66 -9.85 -7.19 -0.56
C ILE A 66 -9.52 -6.19 -1.67
N VAL A 67 -8.24 -5.94 -1.94
CA VAL A 67 -7.82 -5.02 -3.02
C VAL A 67 -8.35 -5.49 -4.37
N ARG A 68 -8.26 -6.79 -4.68
CA ARG A 68 -8.80 -7.36 -5.92
C ARG A 68 -10.30 -7.10 -6.08
N ARG A 69 -11.08 -7.22 -4.99
CA ARG A 69 -12.53 -6.93 -4.99
C ARG A 69 -12.82 -5.45 -5.15
N VAL A 70 -12.09 -4.60 -4.44
CA VAL A 70 -12.19 -3.14 -4.59
C VAL A 70 -11.99 -2.74 -6.04
N LEU A 71 -10.95 -3.25 -6.69
CA LEU A 71 -10.63 -2.95 -8.09
C LEU A 71 -11.70 -3.43 -9.10
N LYS A 72 -12.57 -4.35 -8.72
CA LYS A 72 -13.71 -4.81 -9.53
C LYS A 72 -15.01 -4.02 -9.26
N ASN A 73 -15.00 -3.16 -8.25
CA ASN A 73 -16.20 -2.43 -7.87
C ASN A 73 -16.55 -1.36 -8.93
N SER A 74 -17.78 -1.39 -9.41
CA SER A 74 -18.28 -0.43 -10.41
C SER A 74 -18.32 1.01 -9.92
N ALA A 75 -18.36 1.25 -8.61
CA ALA A 75 -18.30 2.59 -8.01
C ALA A 75 -17.01 3.36 -8.37
N LEU A 76 -15.94 2.66 -8.71
CA LEU A 76 -14.68 3.28 -9.16
C LEU A 76 -14.85 4.11 -10.46
N ARG A 77 -15.89 3.87 -11.25
CA ARG A 77 -16.23 4.70 -12.43
C ARG A 77 -16.59 6.14 -12.05
N HIS A 78 -17.01 6.35 -10.80
CA HIS A 78 -17.40 7.65 -10.25
C HIS A 78 -16.38 8.19 -9.24
N LEU A 79 -15.19 7.60 -9.20
CA LEU A 79 -14.13 7.99 -8.26
C LEU A 79 -13.80 9.49 -8.39
N ARG A 80 -13.70 10.15 -7.23
CA ARG A 80 -13.08 11.46 -7.09
C ARG A 80 -11.69 11.25 -6.51
N GLY A 81 -10.69 11.87 -7.10
CA GLY A 81 -9.32 11.63 -6.71
C GLY A 81 -8.70 10.44 -7.46
N THR A 82 -7.73 9.80 -6.83
CA THR A 82 -6.98 8.69 -7.41
C THR A 82 -6.89 7.55 -6.41
N LEU A 83 -7.11 6.34 -6.86
CA LEU A 83 -6.83 5.12 -6.10
C LEU A 83 -5.52 4.52 -6.62
N VAL A 84 -4.56 4.36 -5.73
CA VAL A 84 -3.30 3.64 -5.94
C VAL A 84 -3.39 2.33 -5.15
N ALA A 85 -3.59 1.22 -5.84
CA ALA A 85 -3.80 -0.07 -5.20
C ALA A 85 -2.55 -0.95 -5.35
N VAL A 86 -1.96 -1.36 -4.24
CA VAL A 86 -0.77 -2.22 -4.18
C VAL A 86 -1.14 -3.54 -3.49
N PRO A 87 -1.66 -4.52 -4.24
CA PRO A 87 -2.17 -5.74 -3.63
C PRO A 87 -1.10 -6.53 -2.87
N ILE A 88 0.13 -6.49 -3.34
CA ILE A 88 1.24 -7.25 -2.76
C ILE A 88 2.46 -6.33 -2.63
N VAL A 89 2.74 -5.89 -1.41
CA VAL A 89 3.91 -5.05 -1.11
C VAL A 89 5.18 -5.90 -0.97
N ASN A 90 5.12 -6.97 -0.19
CA ASN A 90 6.22 -7.90 0.01
C ASN A 90 6.09 -9.12 -0.92
N ILE A 91 6.56 -8.96 -2.17
CA ILE A 91 6.49 -10.03 -3.17
C ILE A 91 7.29 -11.28 -2.77
N PHE A 92 8.43 -11.12 -2.09
CA PHE A 92 9.24 -12.25 -1.64
C PHE A 92 8.54 -13.06 -0.56
N GLY A 93 8.02 -12.38 0.46
CA GLY A 93 7.27 -13.01 1.55
C GLY A 93 5.97 -13.64 1.04
N PHE A 94 5.28 -13.00 0.09
CA PHE A 94 4.05 -13.52 -0.49
C PHE A 94 4.26 -14.86 -1.22
N VAL A 95 5.29 -14.95 -2.06
CA VAL A 95 5.61 -16.20 -2.79
C VAL A 95 5.99 -17.32 -1.82
N GLN A 96 6.73 -17.00 -0.76
CA GLN A 96 7.16 -17.96 0.26
C GLN A 96 6.12 -18.21 1.35
N ARG A 97 5.01 -17.46 1.36
CA ARG A 97 3.98 -17.48 2.41
C ARG A 97 4.56 -17.25 3.80
N THR A 98 5.50 -16.33 3.89
CA THR A 98 6.14 -15.94 5.15
C THR A 98 5.93 -14.46 5.42
N ARG A 99 5.88 -14.10 6.70
CA ARG A 99 5.81 -12.71 7.14
C ARG A 99 7.00 -11.88 6.65
N TYR A 100 8.17 -12.50 6.63
CA TYR A 100 9.45 -11.83 6.50
C TYR A 100 9.98 -11.81 5.07
N LEU A 101 10.98 -10.96 4.85
CA LEU A 101 11.83 -10.98 3.66
C LEU A 101 12.82 -12.15 3.71
N PRO A 102 13.51 -12.49 2.59
CA PRO A 102 14.51 -13.56 2.55
C PRO A 102 15.65 -13.44 3.58
N ASP A 103 16.00 -12.20 3.95
CA ASP A 103 16.98 -11.90 5.00
C ASP A 103 16.40 -11.93 6.42
N ARG A 104 15.16 -12.43 6.57
CA ARG A 104 14.39 -12.49 7.81
C ARG A 104 13.99 -11.13 8.39
N GLY A 105 14.18 -10.04 7.64
CA GLY A 105 13.77 -8.70 8.01
C GLY A 105 12.25 -8.52 7.95
N ASP A 106 11.68 -7.77 8.90
CA ASP A 106 10.28 -7.33 8.84
C ASP A 106 10.23 -6.02 8.04
N LEU A 107 9.67 -6.06 6.82
CA LEU A 107 9.56 -4.89 5.96
C LEU A 107 8.84 -3.73 6.65
N ASN A 108 7.85 -4.03 7.50
CA ASN A 108 7.12 -3.03 8.28
C ASN A 108 7.89 -2.54 9.53
N ARG A 109 9.23 -2.59 9.46
CA ARG A 109 10.19 -2.01 10.42
C ARG A 109 11.35 -1.30 9.70
N CYS A 110 11.21 -1.13 8.38
CA CYS A 110 12.30 -0.63 7.56
C CYS A 110 12.05 0.79 7.00
N PHE A 111 10.89 1.39 7.25
CA PHE A 111 10.58 2.75 6.78
C PHE A 111 11.31 3.81 7.62
N PRO A 112 11.75 4.92 6.98
CA PRO A 112 11.55 5.34 5.57
C PRO A 112 12.46 4.63 4.56
N GLY A 113 13.34 3.75 4.98
CA GLY A 113 14.27 3.03 4.13
C GLY A 113 15.52 3.82 3.73
N SER A 114 16.38 3.16 2.96
CA SER A 114 17.63 3.72 2.44
C SER A 114 18.02 3.03 1.13
N GLU A 115 18.52 3.79 0.18
CA GLU A 115 18.94 3.29 -1.13
C GLU A 115 20.03 2.19 -1.04
N SER A 116 20.95 2.34 -0.09
CA SER A 116 22.10 1.43 0.13
C SER A 116 21.95 0.54 1.37
N GLY A 117 20.76 0.43 1.95
CA GLY A 117 20.50 -0.32 3.15
C GLY A 117 20.34 -1.84 2.95
N SER A 118 19.80 -2.52 3.99
CA SER A 118 19.36 -3.92 3.92
C SER A 118 18.34 -4.11 2.79
N LEU A 119 18.01 -5.37 2.45
CA LEU A 119 16.96 -5.65 1.47
C LEU A 119 15.65 -4.93 1.82
N GLY A 120 15.22 -5.04 3.09
CA GLY A 120 14.02 -4.33 3.58
C GLY A 120 14.14 -2.82 3.48
N GLY A 121 15.30 -2.25 3.84
CA GLY A 121 15.56 -0.81 3.73
C GLY A 121 15.47 -0.31 2.28
N ARG A 122 16.01 -1.07 1.32
CA ARG A 122 15.93 -0.71 -0.11
C ARG A 122 14.52 -0.81 -0.67
N ILE A 123 13.76 -1.83 -0.27
CA ILE A 123 12.35 -1.98 -0.68
C ILE A 123 11.51 -0.84 -0.08
N ALA A 124 11.68 -0.52 1.20
CA ALA A 124 10.99 0.59 1.84
C ALA A 124 11.31 1.94 1.18
N TYR A 125 12.59 2.18 0.84
CA TYR A 125 13.02 3.37 0.11
C TYR A 125 12.34 3.46 -1.26
N LEU A 126 12.31 2.35 -2.02
CA LEU A 126 11.66 2.28 -3.33
C LEU A 126 10.15 2.55 -3.23
N LEU A 127 9.46 1.91 -2.28
CA LEU A 127 8.03 2.17 -2.04
C LEU A 127 7.77 3.63 -1.74
N ARG A 128 8.59 4.23 -0.88
CA ARG A 128 8.50 5.63 -0.52
C ARG A 128 8.65 6.53 -1.74
N THR A 129 9.76 6.43 -2.46
CA THR A 129 10.12 7.35 -3.54
C THR A 129 9.32 7.15 -4.82
N GLN A 130 8.91 5.92 -5.13
CA GLN A 130 8.21 5.61 -6.38
C GLN A 130 6.68 5.64 -6.25
N ILE A 131 6.15 5.47 -5.02
CA ILE A 131 4.72 5.33 -4.82
C ILE A 131 4.19 6.32 -3.78
N MET A 132 4.75 6.33 -2.57
CA MET A 132 4.12 7.01 -1.42
C MET A 132 4.25 8.54 -1.49
N GLU A 133 5.29 9.09 -2.09
CA GLU A 133 5.46 10.55 -2.25
C GLU A 133 4.37 11.19 -3.12
N SER A 134 3.67 10.39 -3.94
CA SER A 134 2.52 10.84 -4.74
C SER A 134 1.17 10.68 -4.03
N VAL A 135 1.14 10.20 -2.78
CA VAL A 135 -0.06 9.77 -2.06
C VAL A 135 -0.39 10.73 -0.92
N THR A 136 -1.68 10.96 -0.67
CA THR A 136 -2.15 11.80 0.44
C THR A 136 -2.70 11.01 1.62
N HIS A 137 -3.17 9.77 1.39
CA HIS A 137 -3.79 8.91 2.39
C HIS A 137 -3.42 7.45 2.15
N ILE A 138 -3.22 6.68 3.23
CA ILE A 138 -2.83 5.27 3.12
C ILE A 138 -3.73 4.40 4.01
N ILE A 139 -4.17 3.27 3.43
CA ILE A 139 -4.80 2.15 4.15
C ILE A 139 -3.92 0.92 3.94
N ASP A 140 -3.35 0.40 5.03
CA ASP A 140 -2.53 -0.80 5.04
C ASP A 140 -3.34 -1.98 5.61
N LEU A 141 -3.60 -2.97 4.78
CA LEU A 141 -4.46 -4.11 5.08
C LEU A 141 -3.64 -5.25 5.69
N HIS A 142 -3.96 -5.59 6.91
CA HIS A 142 -3.35 -6.67 7.67
C HIS A 142 -4.33 -7.76 8.06
N THR A 143 -3.80 -8.92 8.43
CA THR A 143 -4.54 -9.98 9.13
C THR A 143 -3.77 -10.46 10.37
N GLY A 144 -4.34 -11.38 11.13
CA GLY A 144 -3.57 -12.11 12.13
C GLY A 144 -2.55 -13.02 11.43
N ALA A 145 -1.25 -12.83 11.73
CA ALA A 145 -0.18 -13.68 11.23
C ALA A 145 -0.37 -15.15 11.65
N ILE A 146 0.16 -16.09 10.85
CA ILE A 146 0.19 -17.52 11.21
C ILE A 146 -1.21 -18.07 11.48
N HIS A 147 -2.15 -17.88 10.55
CA HIS A 147 -3.53 -18.39 10.58
C HIS A 147 -4.35 -17.99 11.82
N ARG A 148 -3.97 -16.90 12.51
CA ARG A 148 -4.76 -16.39 13.64
C ARG A 148 -6.01 -15.69 13.15
N PHE A 149 -7.12 -15.95 13.83
CA PHE A 149 -8.33 -15.20 13.65
C PHE A 149 -8.23 -13.83 14.34
N ASN A 150 -8.56 -12.77 13.62
CA ASN A 150 -8.74 -11.43 14.17
C ASN A 150 -10.16 -10.95 13.89
N LEU A 151 -10.78 -10.32 14.88
CA LEU A 151 -11.97 -9.54 14.63
C LEU A 151 -11.63 -8.36 13.72
N PRO A 152 -12.47 -8.03 12.71
CA PRO A 152 -12.25 -6.86 11.87
C PRO A 152 -12.10 -5.60 12.72
N GLN A 153 -10.97 -4.92 12.55
CA GLN A 153 -10.60 -3.78 13.37
C GLN A 153 -9.71 -2.80 12.61
N ILE A 154 -9.73 -1.55 13.02
CA ILE A 154 -8.80 -0.52 12.57
C ILE A 154 -7.85 -0.18 13.70
N ARG A 155 -6.58 0.02 13.38
CA ARG A 155 -5.56 0.57 14.28
C ARG A 155 -5.07 1.89 13.68
N ALA A 156 -5.37 2.99 14.35
CA ALA A 156 -5.10 4.33 13.86
C ALA A 156 -4.59 5.25 14.99
N GLU A 157 -3.83 6.27 14.67
CA GLU A 157 -3.52 7.38 15.59
C GLU A 157 -4.70 8.36 15.58
N LEU A 158 -5.60 8.23 16.55
CA LEU A 158 -6.86 8.99 16.56
C LEU A 158 -6.72 10.45 17.00
N LYS A 159 -5.53 10.87 17.42
CA LYS A 159 -5.26 12.28 17.67
C LYS A 159 -5.19 13.11 16.39
N ASN A 160 -4.86 12.46 15.27
CA ASN A 160 -4.93 13.07 13.95
C ASN A 160 -6.39 13.07 13.47
N PRO A 161 -7.03 14.26 13.28
CA PRO A 161 -8.45 14.31 12.91
C PRO A 161 -8.77 13.69 11.55
N GLU A 162 -7.85 13.74 10.60
CA GLU A 162 -8.04 13.14 9.27
C GLU A 162 -8.01 11.62 9.37
N THR A 163 -7.03 11.06 10.09
CA THR A 163 -6.93 9.62 10.36
C THR A 163 -8.16 9.11 11.11
N SER A 164 -8.70 9.88 12.08
CA SER A 164 -9.94 9.53 12.78
C SER A 164 -11.13 9.46 11.82
N ARG A 165 -11.30 10.48 10.95
CA ARG A 165 -12.37 10.48 9.93
C ARG A 165 -12.24 9.31 8.96
N MET A 166 -11.03 8.97 8.53
CA MET A 166 -10.79 7.81 7.68
C MET A 166 -11.19 6.50 8.37
N ALA A 167 -10.82 6.35 9.65
CA ALA A 167 -11.15 5.17 10.44
C ALA A 167 -12.67 4.98 10.59
N GLU A 168 -13.39 6.06 10.88
CA GLU A 168 -14.87 6.07 10.96
C GLU A 168 -15.50 5.73 9.61
N ALA A 169 -15.02 6.35 8.52
CA ALA A 169 -15.53 6.13 7.18
C ALA A 169 -15.30 4.70 6.67
N PHE A 170 -14.22 4.04 7.10
CA PHE A 170 -13.94 2.64 6.76
C PHE A 170 -14.98 1.69 7.38
N GLY A 171 -15.52 2.01 8.56
CA GLY A 171 -16.69 1.32 9.13
C GLY A 171 -16.40 -0.07 9.71
N ALA A 172 -15.19 -0.37 10.14
CA ALA A 172 -14.93 -1.61 10.88
C ALA A 172 -15.59 -1.55 12.28
N PRO A 173 -16.00 -2.69 12.84
CA PRO A 173 -16.74 -2.74 14.11
C PRO A 173 -15.93 -2.25 15.32
N ILE A 174 -14.60 -2.26 15.21
CA ILE A 174 -13.70 -1.80 16.28
C ILE A 174 -12.68 -0.84 15.72
N ILE A 175 -12.53 0.32 16.37
CA ILE A 175 -11.45 1.28 16.11
C ILE A 175 -10.59 1.35 17.37
N ILE A 176 -9.29 1.09 17.21
CA ILE A 176 -8.30 1.07 18.27
C ILE A 176 -7.38 2.27 18.11
N ASN A 177 -7.36 3.15 19.11
CA ASN A 177 -6.32 4.17 19.20
C ASN A 177 -4.98 3.51 19.49
N ALA A 178 -4.09 3.52 18.53
CA ALA A 178 -2.81 2.82 18.62
C ALA A 178 -1.68 3.74 18.20
N GLY A 179 -0.77 4.00 19.13
CA GLY A 179 0.43 4.79 18.87
C GLY A 179 1.24 4.27 17.68
N LEU A 180 1.97 5.19 17.07
CA LEU A 180 2.83 4.92 15.92
C LEU A 180 4.05 4.12 16.35
N ARG A 181 4.38 3.09 15.58
CA ARG A 181 5.56 2.28 15.82
C ARG A 181 6.66 2.69 14.86
N GLU A 182 7.79 3.11 15.38
CA GLU A 182 8.97 3.49 14.59
C GLU A 182 9.32 2.42 13.54
N GLY A 183 9.72 2.88 12.38
CA GLY A 183 10.06 2.03 11.22
C GLY A 183 8.86 1.40 10.50
N SER A 184 7.63 1.60 10.96
CA SER A 184 6.44 1.11 10.27
C SER A 184 6.00 2.04 9.14
N LEU A 185 5.34 1.47 8.13
CA LEU A 185 4.69 2.24 7.06
C LEU A 185 3.74 3.28 7.63
N ARG A 186 2.95 2.92 8.65
CA ARG A 186 2.00 3.82 9.30
C ARG A 186 2.68 5.01 9.98
N ALA A 187 3.83 4.79 10.66
CA ALA A 187 4.57 5.88 11.28
C ALA A 187 5.15 6.84 10.25
N TYR A 188 5.63 6.30 9.12
CA TYR A 188 6.10 7.12 8.00
C TYR A 188 4.95 7.91 7.35
N ALA A 189 3.77 7.31 7.20
CA ALA A 189 2.62 7.98 6.57
C ALA A 189 2.03 9.13 7.41
N ASP A 190 2.31 9.17 8.72
CA ASP A 190 1.84 10.22 9.65
C ASP A 190 2.90 11.32 9.85
N SER A 191 4.11 11.18 9.29
CA SER A 191 5.20 12.17 9.40
C SER A 191 5.16 13.19 8.27
#